data_c7e2d1666a5841dff0265104b05b4f81
#
_entry.id   c7e2d1666a5841dff0265104b05b4f81
#
_cell.length_a   1.000
_cell.length_b   1.000
_cell.length_c   1.000
_cell.angle_alpha   90.00
_cell.angle_beta   90.00
_cell.angle_gamma   90.00
#
_symmetry.space_group_name_H-M   'P 1'
#
loop_
_entity.id
_entity.type
_entity.pdbx_description
1 polymer ?
#
loop_
_entity_poly.entity_id
_entity_poly.type
_entity_poly.pdbx_seq_one_letter_code
_entity_poly.pdbx_strand_id
1 'polypeptide(L)'
;CSIINCSLFAFEWDRFKVDPYSFEEIVKNSTTFKVSVKDQVVNHGYSIEESTVNFWEKQTPELRALIKPKKDDLSLSDFCKKINTFLSNSEKIDYWWSRNNTFDGVILLNAFKKAGNKNLMGEYLNTWKVRDIATHLDTKLDFRQQNRFIPVKDTEYWESAFQEHNSKHELAADLMRMQTMFMLEHDMEMLLK
;
A
#
# COMPACT_ATOMS: atom_id res chain seq x y z
N CYS A 1 -13.98 4.69 7.91
CA CYS A 1 -12.79 3.97 8.41
C CYS A 1 -11.63 4.96 8.57
N SER A 2 -10.94 4.91 9.72
CA SER A 2 -9.78 5.76 9.99
C SER A 2 -8.50 5.14 9.42
N ILE A 3 -7.57 5.99 8.97
CA ILE A 3 -6.24 5.58 8.55
C ILE A 3 -5.34 5.49 9.77
N ILE A 4 -4.67 4.37 9.99
CA ILE A 4 -3.67 4.22 11.05
C ILE A 4 -2.28 4.43 10.47
N ASN A 5 -1.94 3.65 9.45
CA ASN A 5 -0.68 3.73 8.72
C ASN A 5 -0.94 3.72 7.21
N CYS A 6 -0.09 4.41 6.47
CA CYS A 6 -0.08 4.37 5.02
C CYS A 6 1.38 4.28 4.56
N SER A 7 1.71 3.26 3.79
CA SER A 7 3.04 3.10 3.19
C SER A 7 2.97 3.32 1.69
N LEU A 8 3.96 4.02 1.16
CA LEU A 8 4.11 4.35 -0.26
C LEU A 8 5.48 3.94 -0.75
N PHE A 9 5.52 3.45 -1.98
CA PHE A 9 6.75 3.16 -2.70
C PHE A 9 6.58 3.55 -4.17
N ALA A 10 7.51 4.33 -4.70
CA ALA A 10 7.59 4.62 -6.12
C ALA A 10 8.48 3.58 -6.80
N PHE A 11 8.00 3.00 -7.89
CA PHE A 11 8.73 1.98 -8.63
C PHE A 11 8.69 2.22 -10.14
N GLU A 12 9.69 1.71 -10.81
CA GLU A 12 9.82 1.74 -12.26
C GLU A 12 9.44 0.37 -12.83
N TRP A 13 8.48 0.36 -13.75
CA TRP A 13 7.98 -0.88 -14.34
C TRP A 13 9.06 -1.66 -15.11
N ASP A 14 9.98 -0.95 -15.75
CA ASP A 14 11.04 -1.56 -16.53
C ASP A 14 12.06 -2.32 -15.68
N ARG A 15 12.22 -1.95 -14.40
CA ARG A 15 13.08 -2.69 -13.46
C ARG A 15 12.61 -4.12 -13.24
N PHE A 16 11.33 -4.41 -13.39
CA PHE A 16 10.81 -5.78 -13.23
C PHE A 16 11.48 -6.78 -14.16
N LYS A 17 11.95 -6.32 -15.34
CA LYS A 17 12.62 -7.16 -16.34
C LYS A 17 14.11 -7.36 -16.09
N VAL A 18 14.78 -6.31 -15.60
CA VAL A 18 16.25 -6.22 -15.64
C VAL A 18 16.85 -6.40 -14.26
N ASP A 19 16.28 -5.74 -13.26
CA ASP A 19 16.78 -5.68 -11.89
C ASP A 19 15.62 -5.53 -10.91
N PRO A 20 14.81 -6.59 -10.72
CA PRO A 20 13.63 -6.52 -9.88
C PRO A 20 13.97 -6.19 -8.43
N TYR A 21 13.11 -5.40 -7.79
CA TYR A 21 13.27 -5.00 -6.40
C TYR A 21 13.25 -6.20 -5.46
N SER A 22 14.13 -6.21 -4.46
CA SER A 22 14.07 -7.16 -3.36
C SER A 22 13.06 -6.72 -2.29
N PHE A 23 12.59 -7.67 -1.48
CA PHE A 23 11.72 -7.36 -0.36
C PHE A 23 12.34 -6.33 0.60
N GLU A 24 13.61 -6.54 0.94
CA GLU A 24 14.36 -5.64 1.82
C GLU A 24 14.49 -4.23 1.21
N GLU A 25 14.80 -4.13 -0.07
CA GLU A 25 14.90 -2.86 -0.78
C GLU A 25 13.57 -2.09 -0.73
N ILE A 26 12.45 -2.75 -1.00
CA ILE A 26 11.13 -2.14 -0.96
C ILE A 26 10.81 -1.66 0.47
N VAL A 27 10.99 -2.51 1.47
CA VAL A 27 10.72 -2.16 2.87
C VAL A 27 11.59 -0.99 3.33
N LYS A 28 12.87 -0.99 2.99
CA LYS A 28 13.83 0.07 3.36
C LYS A 28 13.48 1.40 2.72
N ASN A 29 13.15 1.40 1.43
CA ASN A 29 12.92 2.62 0.65
C ASN A 29 11.46 3.08 0.65
N SER A 30 10.53 2.31 1.22
CA SER A 30 9.15 2.74 1.35
C SER A 30 9.00 3.83 2.40
N THR A 31 8.19 4.84 2.08
CA THR A 31 7.81 5.91 3.00
C THR A 31 6.54 5.54 3.74
N THR A 32 6.56 5.59 5.08
CA THR A 32 5.39 5.30 5.91
C THR A 32 4.96 6.52 6.69
N PHE A 33 3.67 6.79 6.64
CA PHE A 33 3.02 7.84 7.41
C PHE A 33 2.10 7.20 8.45
N LYS A 34 2.29 7.57 9.71
CA LYS A 34 1.38 7.22 10.78
C LYS A 34 0.45 8.39 11.06
N VAL A 35 -0.86 8.11 11.14
CA VAL A 35 -1.90 9.14 11.22
C VAL A 35 -2.61 9.06 12.55
N SER A 36 -2.79 10.18 13.21
CA SER A 36 -3.49 10.29 14.49
C SER A 36 -4.97 9.92 14.35
N VAL A 37 -5.37 8.78 14.90
CA VAL A 37 -6.77 8.36 14.96
C VAL A 37 -7.59 9.36 15.77
N LYS A 38 -7.02 9.91 16.86
CA LYS A 38 -7.67 10.94 17.67
C LYS A 38 -8.02 12.18 16.85
N ASP A 39 -7.07 12.69 16.03
CA ASP A 39 -7.32 13.84 15.17
C ASP A 39 -8.43 13.56 14.17
N GLN A 40 -8.41 12.40 13.53
CA GLN A 40 -9.43 11.98 12.57
C GLN A 40 -10.84 11.94 13.19
N VAL A 41 -10.95 11.41 14.40
CA VAL A 41 -12.26 11.32 15.10
C VAL A 41 -12.74 12.68 15.54
N VAL A 42 -11.89 13.45 16.23
CA VAL A 42 -12.28 14.72 16.88
C VAL A 42 -12.49 15.83 15.86
N ASN A 43 -11.57 15.96 14.88
CA ASN A 43 -11.54 17.11 13.99
C ASN A 43 -12.16 16.84 12.61
N HIS A 44 -12.29 15.56 12.21
CA HIS A 44 -12.71 15.19 10.86
C HIS A 44 -13.93 14.26 10.84
N GLY A 45 -14.55 13.97 12.00
CA GLY A 45 -15.80 13.20 12.10
C GLY A 45 -15.68 11.76 11.62
N TYR A 46 -14.54 11.10 11.86
CA TYR A 46 -14.41 9.66 11.68
C TYR A 46 -15.00 8.91 12.87
N SER A 47 -15.49 7.71 12.61
CA SER A 47 -15.93 6.76 13.65
C SER A 47 -14.87 5.67 13.86
N ILE A 48 -14.84 5.12 15.05
CA ILE A 48 -14.13 3.91 15.40
C ILE A 48 -15.18 2.83 15.65
N GLU A 49 -15.11 1.74 14.91
CA GLU A 49 -16.01 0.61 15.10
C GLU A 49 -15.45 -0.36 16.12
N GLU A 50 -16.31 -0.88 16.98
CA GLU A 50 -15.96 -1.83 18.02
C GLU A 50 -15.31 -3.10 17.44
N SER A 51 -15.78 -3.58 16.30
CA SER A 51 -15.20 -4.69 15.57
C SER A 51 -13.72 -4.47 15.22
N THR A 52 -13.37 -3.24 14.83
CA THR A 52 -11.98 -2.85 14.53
C THR A 52 -11.12 -2.82 15.79
N VAL A 53 -11.65 -2.32 16.92
CA VAL A 53 -10.96 -2.33 18.21
C VAL A 53 -10.68 -3.79 18.63
N ASN A 54 -11.71 -4.61 18.63
CA ASN A 54 -11.63 -6.03 18.99
C ASN A 54 -10.66 -6.83 18.09
N PHE A 55 -10.56 -6.47 16.81
CA PHE A 55 -9.58 -7.04 15.90
C PHE A 55 -8.14 -6.74 16.34
N TRP A 56 -7.84 -5.46 16.63
CA TRP A 56 -6.50 -5.04 17.04
C TRP A 56 -6.10 -5.54 18.44
N GLU A 57 -7.05 -5.67 19.36
CA GLU A 57 -6.80 -6.22 20.70
C GLU A 57 -6.33 -7.68 20.65
N LYS A 58 -6.75 -8.44 19.62
CA LYS A 58 -6.35 -9.83 19.42
C LYS A 58 -5.00 -10.00 18.74
N GLN A 59 -4.40 -8.91 18.24
CA GLN A 59 -3.11 -8.96 17.57
C GLN A 59 -1.95 -9.12 18.56
N THR A 60 -0.77 -9.53 18.04
CA THR A 60 0.43 -9.67 18.85
C THR A 60 0.86 -8.33 19.48
N PRO A 61 1.62 -8.34 20.59
CA PRO A 61 2.12 -7.12 21.22
C PRO A 61 2.89 -6.22 20.26
N GLU A 62 3.67 -6.81 19.35
CA GLU A 62 4.48 -6.10 18.34
C GLU A 62 3.58 -5.34 17.36
N LEU A 63 2.53 -5.99 16.84
CA LEU A 63 1.57 -5.34 15.94
C LEU A 63 0.76 -4.27 16.66
N ARG A 64 0.35 -4.51 17.89
CA ARG A 64 -0.30 -3.48 18.71
C ARG A 64 0.59 -2.28 18.96
N ALA A 65 1.90 -2.48 19.09
CA ALA A 65 2.87 -1.38 19.24
C ALA A 65 2.93 -0.47 17.99
N LEU A 66 2.72 -1.04 16.78
CA LEU A 66 2.70 -0.25 15.54
C LEU A 66 1.53 0.73 15.50
N ILE A 67 0.37 0.34 16.03
CA ILE A 67 -0.84 1.18 16.01
C ILE A 67 -0.99 2.07 17.24
N LYS A 68 -0.18 1.84 18.29
CA LYS A 68 -0.25 2.63 19.54
C LYS A 68 -0.03 4.12 19.23
N PRO A 69 -0.92 5.02 19.70
CA PRO A 69 -0.77 6.45 19.47
C PRO A 69 0.58 6.97 19.95
N LYS A 70 1.19 7.83 19.14
CA LYS A 70 2.44 8.52 19.43
C LYS A 70 2.25 10.03 19.32
N LYS A 71 3.13 10.78 19.97
CA LYS A 71 3.06 12.26 20.00
C LYS A 71 3.35 12.86 18.60
N ASP A 72 4.09 12.16 17.79
CA ASP A 72 4.51 12.54 16.43
C ASP A 72 3.61 11.98 15.33
N ASP A 73 2.50 11.31 15.69
CA ASP A 73 1.49 10.90 14.71
C ASP A 73 0.94 12.13 13.98
N LEU A 74 0.87 12.06 12.66
CA LEU A 74 0.44 13.18 11.81
C LEU A 74 -1.04 13.51 12.00
N SER A 75 -1.40 14.79 11.98
CA SER A 75 -2.79 15.19 11.74
C SER A 75 -3.23 14.70 10.35
N LEU A 76 -4.54 14.55 10.12
CA LEU A 76 -5.05 14.17 8.81
C LEU A 76 -4.64 15.18 7.72
N SER A 77 -4.64 16.46 8.06
CA SER A 77 -4.24 17.53 7.14
C SER A 77 -2.75 17.44 6.79
N ASP A 78 -1.87 17.18 7.76
CA ASP A 78 -0.44 17.04 7.50
C ASP A 78 -0.11 15.75 6.78
N PHE A 79 -0.83 14.67 7.06
CA PHE A 79 -0.76 13.44 6.28
C PHE A 79 -1.06 13.71 4.80
N CYS A 80 -2.16 14.39 4.49
CA CYS A 80 -2.50 14.73 3.10
C CYS A 80 -1.43 15.61 2.44
N LYS A 81 -0.85 16.59 3.15
CA LYS A 81 0.28 17.38 2.64
C LYS A 81 1.51 16.52 2.35
N LYS A 82 1.83 15.58 3.23
CA LYS A 82 2.96 14.64 3.05
C LYS A 82 2.77 13.74 1.84
N ILE A 83 1.56 13.19 1.65
CA ILE A 83 1.22 12.43 0.44
C ILE A 83 1.43 13.28 -0.81
N ASN A 84 0.94 14.52 -0.80
CA ASN A 84 1.11 15.44 -1.93
C ASN A 84 2.59 15.71 -2.24
N THR A 85 3.40 15.95 -1.21
CA THR A 85 4.84 16.14 -1.38
C THR A 85 5.49 14.89 -1.97
N PHE A 86 5.10 13.70 -1.51
CA PHE A 86 5.61 12.45 -2.08
C PHE A 86 5.25 12.32 -3.57
N LEU A 87 4.00 12.61 -3.93
CA LEU A 87 3.53 12.53 -5.32
C LEU A 87 4.20 13.58 -6.21
N SER A 88 4.33 14.83 -5.73
CA SER A 88 4.94 15.91 -6.51
C SER A 88 6.46 15.77 -6.70
N ASN A 89 7.13 15.00 -5.85
CA ASN A 89 8.55 14.69 -6.00
C ASN A 89 8.79 13.54 -6.99
N SER A 90 7.75 12.86 -7.44
CA SER A 90 7.84 11.84 -8.48
C SER A 90 7.75 12.52 -9.84
N GLU A 91 8.74 12.32 -10.70
CA GLU A 91 8.84 12.99 -12.02
C GLU A 91 7.62 12.72 -12.90
N LYS A 92 7.14 11.48 -12.89
CA LYS A 92 5.97 11.06 -13.66
C LYS A 92 5.28 9.89 -12.98
N ILE A 93 3.97 10.03 -12.75
CA ILE A 93 3.14 8.94 -12.22
C ILE A 93 2.17 8.52 -13.31
N ASP A 94 2.43 7.36 -13.90
CA ASP A 94 1.55 6.78 -14.91
C ASP A 94 0.38 6.04 -14.26
N TYR A 95 0.64 5.29 -13.19
CA TYR A 95 -0.36 4.49 -12.49
C TYR A 95 -0.18 4.54 -10.99
N TRP A 96 -1.29 4.40 -10.29
CA TRP A 96 -1.40 4.21 -8.86
C TRP A 96 -1.92 2.80 -8.60
N TRP A 97 -1.19 2.04 -7.85
CA TRP A 97 -1.54 0.67 -7.50
C TRP A 97 -1.89 0.55 -6.02
N SER A 98 -3.00 -0.13 -5.72
CA SER A 98 -3.34 -0.54 -4.35
C SER A 98 -3.99 -1.90 -4.39
N ARG A 99 -3.84 -2.66 -3.28
CA ARG A 99 -4.58 -3.89 -3.13
C ARG A 99 -6.01 -3.55 -2.74
N ASN A 100 -7.00 -4.06 -3.50
CA ASN A 100 -8.40 -3.74 -3.28
C ASN A 100 -8.66 -2.22 -3.34
N ASN A 101 -8.54 -1.63 -4.50
CA ASN A 101 -8.66 -0.18 -4.72
C ASN A 101 -10.03 0.39 -4.33
N THR A 102 -11.06 -0.45 -4.22
CA THR A 102 -12.38 -0.07 -3.69
C THR A 102 -12.37 0.18 -2.19
N PHE A 103 -11.31 -0.21 -1.48
CA PHE A 103 -11.11 0.02 -0.07
C PHE A 103 -10.04 1.09 0.19
N ASP A 104 -8.76 0.82 -0.10
CA ASP A 104 -7.66 1.73 0.22
C ASP A 104 -7.74 3.04 -0.57
N GLY A 105 -8.01 2.95 -1.87
CA GLY A 105 -8.18 4.13 -2.71
C GLY A 105 -9.32 5.03 -2.25
N VAL A 106 -10.46 4.44 -1.90
CA VAL A 106 -11.63 5.19 -1.40
C VAL A 106 -11.37 5.82 -0.03
N ILE A 107 -10.67 5.12 0.87
CA ILE A 107 -10.29 5.67 2.18
C ILE A 107 -9.37 6.88 2.00
N LEU A 108 -8.37 6.78 1.14
CA LEU A 108 -7.45 7.87 0.85
C LEU A 108 -8.18 9.07 0.23
N LEU A 109 -9.04 8.84 -0.77
CA LEU A 109 -9.87 9.87 -1.37
C LEU A 109 -10.75 10.60 -0.33
N ASN A 110 -11.35 9.85 0.57
CA ASN A 110 -12.16 10.42 1.65
C ASN A 110 -11.31 11.24 2.64
N ALA A 111 -10.08 10.81 2.93
CA ALA A 111 -9.14 11.55 3.76
C ALA A 111 -8.83 12.93 3.19
N PHE A 112 -8.49 13.01 1.91
CA PHE A 112 -8.26 14.29 1.22
C PHE A 112 -9.50 15.18 1.24
N LYS A 113 -10.68 14.63 0.97
CA LYS A 113 -11.95 15.37 1.01
C LYS A 113 -12.20 15.96 2.40
N LYS A 114 -12.01 15.17 3.46
CA LYS A 114 -12.23 15.59 4.84
C LYS A 114 -11.18 16.59 5.33
N ALA A 115 -9.94 16.47 4.88
CA ALA A 115 -8.87 17.44 5.16
C ALA A 115 -9.02 18.77 4.40
N GLY A 116 -10.04 18.93 3.54
CA GLY A 116 -10.25 20.13 2.75
C GLY A 116 -9.34 20.29 1.53
N ASN A 117 -8.52 19.28 1.22
CA ASN A 117 -7.56 19.29 0.12
C ASN A 117 -8.16 18.74 -1.19
N LYS A 118 -9.17 19.41 -1.72
CA LYS A 118 -9.93 18.94 -2.89
C LYS A 118 -9.12 18.89 -4.20
N ASN A 119 -8.10 19.73 -4.36
CA ASN A 119 -7.49 20.00 -5.67
C ASN A 119 -6.40 18.98 -6.08
N LEU A 120 -5.76 18.31 -5.13
CA LEU A 120 -4.63 17.45 -5.47
C LEU A 120 -5.03 16.04 -5.91
N MET A 121 -6.26 15.68 -5.67
CA MET A 121 -6.79 14.38 -6.09
C MET A 121 -7.02 14.23 -7.59
N GLY A 122 -7.38 15.32 -8.28
CA GLY A 122 -7.65 15.28 -9.71
C GLY A 122 -6.39 15.08 -10.56
N GLU A 123 -5.25 15.49 -10.05
CA GLU A 123 -3.99 15.46 -10.80
C GLU A 123 -3.26 14.11 -10.67
N TYR A 124 -3.11 13.60 -9.46
CA TYR A 124 -2.33 12.38 -9.20
C TYR A 124 -3.19 11.13 -8.98
N LEU A 125 -4.34 11.27 -8.34
CA LEU A 125 -5.25 10.16 -8.03
C LEU A 125 -6.45 10.11 -8.99
N ASN A 126 -6.24 10.45 -10.24
CA ASN A 126 -7.23 10.32 -11.28
C ASN A 126 -7.67 8.85 -11.39
N THR A 127 -8.98 8.60 -11.44
CA THR A 127 -9.59 7.27 -11.53
C THR A 127 -9.04 6.44 -12.68
N TRP A 128 -8.62 7.07 -13.78
CA TRP A 128 -8.00 6.42 -14.93
C TRP A 128 -6.61 5.85 -14.63
N LYS A 129 -5.93 6.35 -13.62
CA LYS A 129 -4.59 5.91 -13.21
C LYS A 129 -4.63 4.84 -12.12
N VAL A 130 -5.77 4.65 -11.47
CA VAL A 130 -5.91 3.67 -10.37
C VAL A 130 -5.97 2.26 -10.93
N ARG A 131 -5.19 1.36 -10.31
CA ARG A 131 -5.11 -0.07 -10.64
C ARG A 131 -5.25 -0.89 -9.37
N ASP A 132 -5.86 -2.05 -9.51
CA ASP A 132 -6.08 -2.99 -8.42
C ASP A 132 -5.14 -4.19 -8.52
N ILE A 133 -4.27 -4.35 -7.54
CA ILE A 133 -3.28 -5.43 -7.52
C ILE A 133 -3.97 -6.79 -7.41
N ALA A 134 -4.99 -6.93 -6.56
CA ALA A 134 -5.69 -8.19 -6.38
C ALA A 134 -6.36 -8.64 -7.68
N THR A 135 -7.08 -7.73 -8.34
CA THR A 135 -7.69 -8.02 -9.64
C THR A 135 -6.65 -8.37 -10.71
N HIS A 136 -5.53 -7.65 -10.74
CA HIS A 136 -4.44 -7.93 -11.67
C HIS A 136 -3.88 -9.33 -11.48
N LEU A 137 -3.59 -9.73 -10.24
CA LEU A 137 -3.09 -11.06 -9.92
C LEU A 137 -4.12 -12.16 -10.21
N ASP A 138 -5.38 -11.96 -9.83
CA ASP A 138 -6.46 -12.94 -10.04
C ASP A 138 -6.69 -13.21 -11.53
N THR A 139 -6.66 -12.18 -12.38
CA THR A 139 -6.82 -12.34 -13.85
C THR A 139 -5.69 -13.11 -14.51
N LYS A 140 -4.49 -13.06 -13.91
CA LYS A 140 -3.30 -13.75 -14.44
C LYS A 140 -3.20 -15.19 -13.99
N LEU A 141 -3.67 -15.48 -12.77
CA LEU A 141 -3.60 -16.82 -12.18
C LEU A 141 -4.78 -17.72 -12.54
N ASP A 142 -5.77 -17.18 -13.26
CA ASP A 142 -7.03 -17.88 -13.63
C ASP A 142 -7.76 -18.53 -12.44
N PHE A 143 -7.50 -18.05 -11.23
CA PHE A 143 -8.23 -18.45 -10.03
C PHE A 143 -8.07 -17.44 -8.93
N ARG A 144 -9.12 -17.22 -8.15
CA ARG A 144 -9.07 -16.48 -6.90
C ARG A 144 -8.18 -17.20 -5.90
N GLN A 145 -6.93 -17.22 -6.17
CA GLN A 145 -6.04 -17.61 -5.12
C GLN A 145 -5.97 -16.47 -4.13
N GLN A 146 -6.46 -16.85 -3.03
CA GLN A 146 -6.10 -16.20 -1.80
C GLN A 146 -4.67 -15.73 -1.93
N ASN A 147 -4.50 -14.54 -1.97
CA ASN A 147 -3.48 -13.58 -1.66
C ASN A 147 -2.13 -14.06 -1.07
N ARG A 148 -1.79 -15.34 -1.14
CA ARG A 148 -0.71 -15.96 -0.37
C ARG A 148 0.32 -16.72 -1.18
N PHE A 149 0.36 -16.58 -2.51
CA PHE A 149 1.49 -17.18 -3.18
C PHE A 149 2.77 -16.41 -2.83
N ILE A 150 3.80 -17.13 -2.51
CA ILE A 150 5.09 -16.56 -2.15
C ILE A 150 5.86 -16.26 -3.43
N PRO A 151 6.41 -15.06 -3.60
CA PRO A 151 7.29 -14.77 -4.72
C PRO A 151 8.47 -15.75 -4.77
N VAL A 152 8.85 -16.18 -5.96
CA VAL A 152 9.96 -17.13 -6.15
C VAL A 152 11.30 -16.53 -5.70
N LYS A 153 11.49 -15.22 -5.87
CA LYS A 153 12.69 -14.50 -5.45
C LYS A 153 12.57 -14.05 -4.00
N ASP A 154 13.65 -14.13 -3.24
CA ASP A 154 13.76 -13.70 -1.84
C ASP A 154 12.80 -14.42 -0.86
N THR A 155 12.39 -15.64 -1.18
CA THR A 155 11.44 -16.42 -0.38
C THR A 155 11.90 -16.58 1.07
N GLU A 156 13.18 -16.87 1.30
CA GLU A 156 13.75 -17.06 2.65
C GLU A 156 13.64 -15.78 3.50
N TYR A 157 13.98 -14.63 2.93
CA TYR A 157 13.85 -13.34 3.62
C TYR A 157 12.40 -12.99 3.90
N TRP A 158 11.53 -13.22 2.92
CA TRP A 158 10.10 -13.03 3.08
C TRP A 158 9.53 -13.84 4.24
N GLU A 159 9.78 -15.15 4.26
CA GLU A 159 9.25 -16.05 5.28
C GLU A 159 9.75 -15.69 6.69
N SER A 160 10.98 -15.21 6.81
CA SER A 160 11.59 -14.85 8.10
C SER A 160 11.25 -13.45 8.58
N ALA A 161 11.06 -12.49 7.69
CA ALA A 161 10.95 -11.06 8.03
C ALA A 161 9.52 -10.51 7.88
N PHE A 162 8.63 -11.19 7.16
CA PHE A 162 7.29 -10.69 6.90
C PHE A 162 6.44 -10.62 8.17
N GLN A 163 5.82 -9.47 8.38
CA GLN A 163 4.84 -9.22 9.44
C GLN A 163 3.50 -8.85 8.82
N GLU A 164 2.52 -9.72 8.95
CA GLU A 164 1.13 -9.45 8.54
C GLU A 164 0.62 -8.18 9.24
N HIS A 165 -0.17 -7.36 8.54
CA HIS A 165 -0.67 -6.06 8.99
C HIS A 165 0.39 -4.96 9.23
N ASN A 166 1.63 -5.20 8.86
CA ASN A 166 2.63 -4.14 8.74
C ASN A 166 2.54 -3.54 7.34
N SER A 167 2.13 -2.28 7.22
CA SER A 167 1.85 -1.66 5.91
C SER A 167 3.03 -1.64 4.94
N LYS A 168 4.27 -1.59 5.42
CA LYS A 168 5.47 -1.72 4.57
C LYS A 168 5.64 -3.12 4.03
N HIS A 169 5.41 -4.12 4.88
CA HIS A 169 5.56 -5.53 4.52
C HIS A 169 4.46 -5.98 3.56
N GLU A 170 3.23 -5.53 3.78
CA GLU A 170 2.12 -5.80 2.86
C GLU A 170 2.36 -5.15 1.48
N LEU A 171 2.83 -3.91 1.46
CA LEU A 171 3.20 -3.20 0.24
C LEU A 171 4.34 -3.94 -0.50
N ALA A 172 5.40 -4.33 0.22
CA ALA A 172 6.51 -5.07 -0.37
C ALA A 172 6.06 -6.42 -0.94
N ALA A 173 5.20 -7.12 -0.19
CA ALA A 173 4.59 -8.36 -0.58
C ALA A 173 3.83 -8.25 -1.91
N ASP A 174 3.02 -7.23 -2.03
CA ASP A 174 2.21 -7.02 -3.20
C ASP A 174 3.05 -6.66 -4.43
N LEU A 175 4.07 -5.82 -4.26
CA LEU A 175 4.97 -5.48 -5.36
C LEU A 175 5.78 -6.69 -5.82
N MET A 176 6.26 -7.54 -4.91
CA MET A 176 6.98 -8.77 -5.26
C MET A 176 6.09 -9.75 -6.02
N ARG A 177 4.80 -9.88 -5.65
CA ARG A 177 3.84 -10.67 -6.40
C ARG A 177 3.64 -10.15 -7.82
N MET A 178 3.51 -8.84 -7.98
CA MET A 178 3.40 -8.20 -9.30
C MET A 178 4.64 -8.46 -10.15
N GLN A 179 5.83 -8.31 -9.58
CA GLN A 179 7.09 -8.59 -10.28
C GLN A 179 7.18 -10.04 -10.73
N THR A 180 6.85 -10.98 -9.84
CA THR A 180 6.87 -12.41 -10.16
C THR A 180 5.94 -12.74 -11.32
N MET A 181 4.73 -12.21 -11.31
CA MET A 181 3.78 -12.43 -12.42
C MET A 181 4.25 -11.84 -13.72
N PHE A 182 4.83 -10.65 -13.67
CA PHE A 182 5.38 -9.99 -14.84
C PHE A 182 6.56 -10.77 -15.46
N MET A 183 7.45 -11.31 -14.62
CA MET A 183 8.58 -12.14 -15.06
C MET A 183 8.10 -13.43 -15.72
N LEU A 184 7.12 -14.12 -15.11
CA LEU A 184 6.56 -15.35 -15.67
C LEU A 184 5.91 -15.12 -17.04
N GLU A 185 5.21 -14.01 -17.25
CA GLU A 185 4.63 -13.65 -18.53
C GLU A 185 5.71 -13.41 -19.60
N HIS A 186 6.75 -12.66 -19.23
CA HIS A 186 7.86 -12.37 -20.14
C HIS A 186 8.60 -13.64 -20.55
N ASP A 187 8.85 -14.55 -19.62
CA ASP A 187 9.50 -15.83 -19.92
C ASP A 187 8.65 -16.71 -20.83
N MET A 188 7.33 -16.74 -20.61
CA MET A 188 6.42 -17.45 -21.52
C MET A 188 6.38 -16.85 -22.92
N GLU A 189 6.38 -15.53 -23.06
CA GLU A 189 6.44 -14.87 -24.38
C GLU A 189 7.75 -15.17 -25.12
N MET A 190 8.86 -15.31 -24.40
CA MET A 190 10.16 -15.67 -24.99
C MET A 190 10.19 -17.12 -25.47
N LEU A 191 9.50 -18.04 -24.78
CA LEU A 191 9.42 -19.44 -25.17
C LEU A 191 8.51 -19.70 -26.37
N LEU A 192 7.59 -18.79 -26.68
CA LEU A 192 6.64 -18.90 -27.78
C LEU A 192 7.13 -18.23 -29.09
N LYS A 193 8.25 -17.57 -29.07
CA LYS A 193 8.94 -16.96 -30.25
C LYS A 193 10.05 -17.85 -30.77
#